data_5dba0c7d413db7d694920573c6a6465f
#
_entry.id   5dba0c7d413db7d694920573c6a6465f
#
_cell.length_a   1.000
_cell.length_b   1.000
_cell.length_c   1.000
_cell.angle_alpha   90.00
_cell.angle_beta   90.00
_cell.angle_gamma   90.00
#
_symmetry.space_group_name_H-M   'P 1'
#
loop_
_entity.id
_entity.type
_entity.pdbx_description
1 polymer ?
#
loop_
_entity_poly.entity_id
_entity_poly.type
_entity_poly.pdbx_seq_one_letter_code
_entity_poly.pdbx_strand_id
1 'polypeptide(L)'
;MAVFNGLAHTRACLESLRATTEPFHLVVTDNGSRDGTRELLERFPYPYPLTATRGSNDNVIASLNRAWRLTDTEFVCLLHNDTEMVEPAWLSRLLAALAAPDAGLAGLYGAKRLRANGRLVGRTVVHSLLPKPTVKAPWEEVAFVDAVCLCIPRKLLDSIGGLDEGYGFYHGIDRDLSLAVIDHGRRCLVVHAPFWHHGGRTRTRGFDVDPGLERTDRGRRDAALARFSGKFRHRLPCDVRGPRERVADWLRARLP
;
A
#
# COMPACT_ATOMS: atom_id res chain seq x y z
N MET A 1 -0.12 8.64 -6.05
CA MET A 1 -0.49 9.10 -4.67
C MET A 1 -1.84 9.76 -4.71
N ALA A 2 -2.75 9.44 -3.78
CA ALA A 2 -3.99 10.18 -3.57
C ALA A 2 -3.86 11.00 -2.27
N VAL A 3 -4.31 12.26 -2.29
CA VAL A 3 -4.25 13.15 -1.12
C VAL A 3 -5.63 13.74 -0.84
N PHE A 4 -5.94 13.93 0.44
CA PHE A 4 -7.10 14.66 0.91
C PHE A 4 -6.75 15.32 2.24
N ASN A 5 -6.52 16.62 2.22
CA ASN A 5 -5.97 17.34 3.36
C ASN A 5 -4.65 16.73 3.89
N GLY A 6 -4.21 17.14 5.07
CA GLY A 6 -2.98 16.62 5.67
C GLY A 6 -1.73 17.32 5.15
N LEU A 7 -1.80 18.63 4.93
CA LEU A 7 -0.73 19.48 4.38
C LEU A 7 0.66 19.16 4.96
N ALA A 8 0.77 19.06 6.29
CA ALA A 8 2.06 18.82 6.94
C ALA A 8 2.65 17.44 6.57
N HIS A 9 1.81 16.39 6.56
CA HIS A 9 2.24 15.03 6.19
C HIS A 9 2.58 14.95 4.71
N THR A 10 1.74 15.54 3.84
CA THR A 10 2.01 15.59 2.40
C THR A 10 3.33 16.29 2.15
N ARG A 11 3.61 17.43 2.80
CA ARG A 11 4.89 18.13 2.68
C ARG A 11 6.07 17.26 3.11
N ALA A 12 6.00 16.62 4.28
CA ALA A 12 7.07 15.75 4.79
C ALA A 12 7.33 14.55 3.86
N CYS A 13 6.26 13.92 3.36
CA CYS A 13 6.36 12.87 2.35
C CYS A 13 7.10 13.37 1.10
N LEU A 14 6.64 14.48 0.50
CA LEU A 14 7.24 15.06 -0.70
C LEU A 14 8.72 15.43 -0.49
N GLU A 15 9.07 16.01 0.66
CA GLU A 15 10.47 16.33 1.01
C GLU A 15 11.32 15.05 1.11
N SER A 16 10.80 13.99 1.70
CA SER A 16 11.53 12.72 1.83
C SER A 16 11.83 12.07 0.48
N LEU A 17 11.00 12.30 -0.54
CA LEU A 17 11.20 11.75 -1.88
C LEU A 17 12.29 12.48 -2.68
N ARG A 18 12.70 13.69 -2.28
CA ARG A 18 13.71 14.50 -3.02
C ARG A 18 15.06 13.80 -3.17
N ALA A 19 15.41 12.97 -2.20
CA ALA A 19 16.69 12.25 -2.19
C ALA A 19 16.64 10.89 -2.93
N THR A 20 15.48 10.50 -3.48
CA THR A 20 15.34 9.21 -4.17
C THR A 20 16.30 9.11 -5.35
N THR A 21 17.07 8.03 -5.40
CA THR A 21 18.12 7.83 -6.43
C THR A 21 17.57 7.36 -7.77
N GLU A 22 16.49 6.55 -7.75
CA GLU A 22 15.84 6.10 -8.97
C GLU A 22 14.96 7.21 -9.55
N PRO A 23 14.99 7.43 -10.87
CA PRO A 23 14.10 8.37 -11.51
C PRO A 23 12.65 7.87 -11.44
N PHE A 24 11.72 8.77 -11.17
CA PHE A 24 10.29 8.48 -11.16
C PHE A 24 9.47 9.70 -11.60
N HIS A 25 8.26 9.45 -12.05
CA HIS A 25 7.25 10.47 -12.29
C HIS A 25 6.19 10.39 -11.17
N LEU A 26 6.04 11.44 -10.40
CA LEU A 26 5.05 11.51 -9.32
C LEU A 26 3.72 12.03 -9.84
N VAL A 27 2.69 11.18 -9.79
CA VAL A 27 1.31 11.61 -10.05
C VAL A 27 0.57 11.72 -8.71
N VAL A 28 0.09 12.92 -8.41
CA VAL A 28 -0.67 13.20 -7.19
C VAL A 28 -2.10 13.61 -7.56
N THR A 29 -3.09 12.88 -7.04
CA THR A 29 -4.49 13.25 -7.18
C THR A 29 -4.99 13.90 -5.89
N ASP A 30 -5.28 15.21 -5.95
CA ASP A 30 -5.93 15.94 -4.87
C ASP A 30 -7.45 15.69 -4.90
N ASN A 31 -7.95 14.98 -3.91
CA ASN A 31 -9.35 14.60 -3.79
C ASN A 31 -10.22 15.68 -3.09
N GLY A 32 -9.87 16.95 -3.28
CA GLY A 32 -10.66 18.08 -2.79
C GLY A 32 -10.15 18.65 -1.46
N SER A 33 -8.84 18.73 -1.27
CA SER A 33 -8.22 19.37 -0.08
C SER A 33 -8.62 20.83 0.09
N ARG A 34 -8.67 21.26 1.35
CA ARG A 34 -9.07 22.63 1.77
C ARG A 34 -8.10 23.26 2.78
N ASP A 35 -6.94 22.64 3.00
CA ASP A 35 -5.96 23.02 4.04
C ASP A 35 -4.64 23.57 3.48
N GLY A 36 -4.62 24.00 2.20
CA GLY A 36 -3.40 24.45 1.52
C GLY A 36 -2.60 23.35 0.82
N THR A 37 -3.06 22.10 0.87
CA THR A 37 -2.38 20.98 0.18
C THR A 37 -2.31 21.20 -1.33
N ARG A 38 -3.37 21.76 -1.93
CA ARG A 38 -3.38 22.07 -3.38
C ARG A 38 -2.30 23.08 -3.75
N GLU A 39 -2.22 24.17 -3.03
CA GLU A 39 -1.23 25.23 -3.25
C GLU A 39 0.20 24.71 -3.07
N LEU A 40 0.38 23.77 -2.12
CA LEU A 40 1.64 23.04 -1.97
C LEU A 40 1.98 22.27 -3.25
N LEU A 41 1.07 21.47 -3.79
CA LEU A 41 1.31 20.64 -4.98
C LEU A 41 1.62 21.49 -6.23
N GLU A 42 1.00 22.66 -6.36
CA GLU A 42 1.20 23.57 -7.50
C GLU A 42 2.55 24.31 -7.43
N ARG A 43 3.11 24.50 -6.23
CA ARG A 43 4.31 25.35 -5.99
C ARG A 43 5.53 24.58 -5.50
N PHE A 44 5.40 23.31 -5.21
CA PHE A 44 6.51 22.53 -4.64
C PHE A 44 7.63 22.35 -5.66
N PRO A 45 8.87 22.77 -5.33
CA PRO A 45 10.01 22.68 -6.25
C PRO A 45 10.52 21.23 -6.34
N TYR A 46 9.95 20.44 -7.22
CA TYR A 46 10.31 19.05 -7.39
C TYR A 46 11.52 18.87 -8.32
N PRO A 47 12.48 18.00 -7.96
CA PRO A 47 13.56 17.61 -8.86
C PRO A 47 13.12 16.58 -9.91
N TYR A 48 11.88 16.08 -9.83
CA TYR A 48 11.29 15.07 -10.73
C TYR A 48 10.03 15.60 -11.40
N PRO A 49 9.61 14.99 -12.54
CA PRO A 49 8.31 15.29 -13.12
C PRO A 49 7.20 15.05 -12.09
N LEU A 50 6.36 16.06 -11.85
CA LEU A 50 5.16 15.97 -11.02
C LEU A 50 3.94 16.36 -11.84
N THR A 51 2.92 15.50 -11.82
CA THR A 51 1.60 15.80 -12.37
C THR A 51 0.59 15.84 -11.24
N ALA A 52 0.03 17.02 -10.97
CA ALA A 52 -1.07 17.19 -10.04
C ALA A 52 -2.42 17.10 -10.78
N THR A 53 -3.32 16.27 -10.28
CA THR A 53 -4.67 16.10 -10.84
C THR A 53 -5.73 16.34 -9.78
N ARG A 54 -6.99 16.47 -10.21
CA ARG A 54 -8.13 16.61 -9.31
C ARG A 54 -8.94 15.33 -9.30
N GLY A 55 -9.36 14.91 -8.11
CA GLY A 55 -10.22 13.75 -7.89
C GLY A 55 -11.37 14.05 -6.95
N SER A 56 -12.10 13.00 -6.58
CA SER A 56 -13.15 13.05 -5.55
C SER A 56 -12.75 12.16 -4.38
N ASN A 57 -13.03 12.62 -3.17
CA ASN A 57 -12.83 11.80 -1.96
C ASN A 57 -13.93 10.73 -1.80
N ASP A 58 -14.89 10.65 -2.71
CA ASP A 58 -15.94 9.63 -2.69
C ASP A 58 -15.44 8.29 -3.23
N ASN A 59 -14.49 8.31 -4.19
CA ASN A 59 -13.88 7.12 -4.77
C ASN A 59 -12.38 7.32 -5.03
N VAL A 60 -11.58 7.08 -3.99
CA VAL A 60 -10.12 7.17 -4.05
C VAL A 60 -9.53 6.14 -5.02
N ILE A 61 -10.16 4.97 -5.15
CA ILE A 61 -9.68 3.90 -6.04
C ILE A 61 -9.76 4.35 -7.50
N ALA A 62 -10.88 4.95 -7.90
CA ALA A 62 -11.03 5.52 -9.25
C ALA A 62 -10.00 6.62 -9.52
N SER A 63 -9.68 7.44 -8.50
CA SER A 63 -8.63 8.46 -8.59
C SER A 63 -7.25 7.83 -8.81
N LEU A 64 -6.91 6.77 -8.10
CA LEU A 64 -5.67 6.02 -8.28
C LEU A 64 -5.62 5.34 -9.65
N ASN A 65 -6.73 4.76 -10.11
CA ASN A 65 -6.81 4.15 -11.45
C ASN A 65 -6.62 5.16 -12.58
N ARG A 66 -7.12 6.37 -12.44
CA ARG A 66 -6.81 7.46 -13.39
C ARG A 66 -5.36 7.87 -13.31
N ALA A 67 -4.82 8.02 -12.09
CA ALA A 67 -3.47 8.51 -11.88
C ALA A 67 -2.40 7.64 -12.54
N TRP A 68 -2.42 6.34 -12.33
CA TRP A 68 -1.37 5.48 -12.89
C TRP A 68 -1.44 5.35 -14.42
N ARG A 69 -2.60 5.64 -15.03
CA ARG A 69 -2.76 5.66 -16.51
C ARG A 69 -2.22 6.94 -17.17
N LEU A 70 -1.86 7.96 -16.39
CA LEU A 70 -1.26 9.21 -16.92
C LEU A 70 0.23 9.09 -17.25
N THR A 71 0.84 7.96 -16.95
CA THR A 71 2.24 7.67 -17.27
C THR A 71 2.34 6.35 -18.02
N ASP A 72 3.48 6.11 -18.67
CA ASP A 72 3.80 4.88 -19.41
C ASP A 72 5.01 4.13 -18.81
N THR A 73 5.40 4.46 -17.58
CA THR A 73 6.50 3.83 -16.87
C THR A 73 6.33 2.31 -16.73
N GLU A 74 7.44 1.57 -16.70
CA GLU A 74 7.46 0.11 -16.60
C GLU A 74 6.83 -0.40 -15.30
N PHE A 75 6.97 0.37 -14.21
CA PHE A 75 6.42 0.05 -12.90
C PHE A 75 5.44 1.13 -12.43
N VAL A 76 4.47 0.72 -11.63
CA VAL A 76 3.54 1.60 -10.93
C VAL A 76 3.76 1.43 -9.43
N CYS A 77 4.00 2.53 -8.72
CA CYS A 77 4.15 2.55 -7.29
C CYS A 77 2.99 3.32 -6.65
N LEU A 78 2.22 2.69 -5.76
CA LEU A 78 1.27 3.38 -4.90
C LEU A 78 1.99 3.78 -3.61
N LEU A 79 1.75 5.01 -3.15
CA LEU A 79 2.37 5.56 -1.96
C LEU A 79 1.36 6.42 -1.21
N HIS A 80 1.25 6.23 0.11
CA HIS A 80 0.48 7.11 0.97
C HIS A 80 1.19 8.45 1.19
N ASN A 81 0.41 9.52 1.33
CA ASN A 81 0.94 10.88 1.53
C ASN A 81 1.41 11.16 2.97
N ASP A 82 1.24 10.22 3.89
CA ASP A 82 1.70 10.26 5.28
C ASP A 82 2.87 9.28 5.55
N THR A 83 3.62 8.98 4.49
CA THR A 83 4.81 8.10 4.50
C THR A 83 6.07 8.92 4.25
N GLU A 84 7.12 8.72 5.05
CA GLU A 84 8.42 9.35 4.86
C GLU A 84 9.48 8.29 4.59
N MET A 85 10.15 8.38 3.45
CA MET A 85 11.26 7.51 3.08
C MET A 85 12.55 7.98 3.74
N VAL A 86 13.29 7.06 4.37
CA VAL A 86 14.51 7.38 5.11
C VAL A 86 15.76 7.17 4.27
N GLU A 87 15.73 6.20 3.34
CA GLU A 87 16.85 5.88 2.50
C GLU A 87 16.63 6.33 1.06
N PRO A 88 17.59 7.02 0.42
CA PRO A 88 17.49 7.41 -1.00
C PRO A 88 17.26 6.22 -1.95
N ALA A 89 17.78 5.04 -1.64
CA ALA A 89 17.69 3.83 -2.45
C ALA A 89 16.42 2.99 -2.22
N TRP A 90 15.41 3.52 -1.53
CA TRP A 90 14.18 2.76 -1.22
C TRP A 90 13.48 2.19 -2.46
N LEU A 91 13.41 2.98 -3.55
CA LEU A 91 12.78 2.56 -4.79
C LEU A 91 13.62 1.51 -5.53
N SER A 92 14.94 1.69 -5.59
CA SER A 92 15.88 0.69 -6.13
C SER A 92 15.74 -0.67 -5.45
N ARG A 93 15.51 -0.68 -4.13
CA ARG A 93 15.29 -1.93 -3.37
C ARG A 93 13.97 -2.62 -3.77
N LEU A 94 12.91 -1.85 -4.00
CA LEU A 94 11.64 -2.41 -4.51
C LEU A 94 11.82 -3.01 -5.90
N LEU A 95 12.50 -2.28 -6.80
CA LEU A 95 12.76 -2.75 -8.17
C LEU A 95 13.66 -3.99 -8.19
N ALA A 96 14.71 -4.03 -7.34
CA ALA A 96 15.57 -5.21 -7.18
C ALA A 96 14.78 -6.44 -6.70
N ALA A 97 13.82 -6.27 -5.79
CA ALA A 97 12.94 -7.35 -5.36
C ALA A 97 12.02 -7.82 -6.49
N LEU A 98 11.50 -6.91 -7.32
CA LEU A 98 10.66 -7.24 -8.48
C LEU A 98 11.44 -7.92 -9.61
N ALA A 99 12.76 -7.80 -9.64
CA ALA A 99 13.63 -8.54 -10.56
C ALA A 99 13.80 -10.02 -10.14
N ALA A 100 13.41 -10.41 -8.92
CA ALA A 100 13.47 -11.81 -8.47
C ALA A 100 12.49 -12.67 -9.28
N PRO A 101 12.81 -13.96 -9.51
CA PRO A 101 11.92 -14.88 -10.26
C PRO A 101 10.52 -14.90 -9.66
N ASP A 102 9.52 -14.80 -10.54
CA ASP A 102 8.08 -14.82 -10.20
C ASP A 102 7.60 -13.72 -9.24
N ALA A 103 8.41 -12.71 -8.95
CA ALA A 103 7.96 -11.55 -8.21
C ALA A 103 6.93 -10.75 -9.04
N GLY A 104 5.85 -10.32 -8.40
CA GLY A 104 4.80 -9.55 -9.05
C GLY A 104 4.36 -8.32 -8.26
N LEU A 105 4.60 -8.31 -6.95
CA LEU A 105 4.27 -7.17 -6.08
C LEU A 105 5.33 -7.03 -5.01
N ALA A 106 5.87 -5.84 -4.82
CA ALA A 106 6.81 -5.53 -3.76
C ALA A 106 6.33 -4.32 -2.95
N GLY A 107 6.52 -4.33 -1.63
CA GLY A 107 6.15 -3.20 -0.79
C GLY A 107 6.89 -3.21 0.55
N LEU A 108 6.46 -2.34 1.46
CA LEU A 108 7.19 -2.08 2.70
C LEU A 108 6.52 -2.64 3.97
N TYR A 109 5.27 -3.08 3.85
CA TYR A 109 4.49 -3.65 4.94
C TYR A 109 3.58 -4.75 4.39
N GLY A 110 3.43 -5.86 5.12
CA GLY A 110 2.59 -6.96 4.71
C GLY A 110 2.39 -8.02 5.78
N ALA A 111 1.79 -9.15 5.40
CA ALA A 111 1.62 -10.29 6.28
C ALA A 111 1.74 -11.60 5.51
N LYS A 112 2.37 -12.61 6.13
CA LYS A 112 2.55 -13.94 5.51
C LYS A 112 1.28 -14.79 5.54
N ARG A 113 0.27 -14.38 6.31
CA ARG A 113 -0.96 -15.18 6.46
C ARG A 113 -2.23 -14.35 6.53
N LEU A 114 -3.21 -14.78 5.74
CA LEU A 114 -4.61 -14.34 5.78
C LEU A 114 -5.50 -15.49 6.29
N ARG A 115 -6.49 -15.17 7.13
CA ARG A 115 -7.51 -16.11 7.60
C ARG A 115 -8.55 -16.36 6.50
N ALA A 116 -9.41 -17.38 6.69
CA ALA A 116 -10.53 -17.66 5.78
C ALA A 116 -11.48 -16.47 5.57
N ASN A 117 -11.62 -15.59 6.57
CA ASN A 117 -12.39 -14.36 6.48
C ASN A 117 -11.59 -13.15 5.94
N GLY A 118 -10.40 -13.37 5.37
CA GLY A 118 -9.56 -12.33 4.80
C GLY A 118 -8.82 -11.43 5.80
N ARG A 119 -8.97 -11.64 7.12
CA ARG A 119 -8.25 -10.86 8.14
C ARG A 119 -6.80 -11.33 8.26
N LEU A 120 -5.90 -10.39 8.52
CA LEU A 120 -4.49 -10.67 8.78
C LEU A 120 -4.31 -11.49 10.05
N VAL A 121 -3.27 -12.32 10.08
CA VAL A 121 -2.77 -12.93 11.31
C VAL A 121 -1.63 -12.06 11.84
N GLY A 122 -1.89 -11.23 12.85
CA GLY A 122 -1.01 -10.16 13.32
C GLY A 122 0.43 -10.60 13.61
N ARG A 123 0.63 -11.79 14.22
CA ARG A 123 1.98 -12.33 14.50
C ARG A 123 2.78 -12.72 13.24
N THR A 124 2.20 -12.69 12.06
CA THR A 124 2.85 -12.97 10.77
C THR A 124 3.08 -11.72 9.95
N VAL A 125 2.91 -10.55 10.55
CA VAL A 125 3.20 -9.25 9.92
C VAL A 125 4.71 -9.10 9.75
N VAL A 126 5.09 -8.62 8.56
CA VAL A 126 6.47 -8.28 8.16
C VAL A 126 6.46 -6.85 7.66
N HIS A 127 7.40 -6.03 8.11
CA HIS A 127 7.44 -4.62 7.71
C HIS A 127 8.82 -3.99 7.89
N SER A 128 9.04 -2.90 7.17
CA SER A 128 10.20 -2.00 7.30
C SER A 128 9.88 -0.74 8.10
N LEU A 129 8.75 -0.70 8.80
CA LEU A 129 8.29 0.45 9.58
C LEU A 129 9.21 0.73 10.77
N LEU A 130 9.67 1.96 10.88
CA LEU A 130 10.46 2.45 12.00
C LEU A 130 9.59 2.67 13.25
N PRO A 131 10.19 2.59 14.47
CA PRO A 131 11.62 2.39 14.73
C PRO A 131 12.05 0.92 14.77
N LYS A 132 11.16 -0.04 14.56
CA LYS A 132 11.43 -1.49 14.74
C LYS A 132 11.03 -2.32 13.53
N PRO A 133 11.78 -2.27 12.41
CA PRO A 133 11.52 -3.16 11.27
C PRO A 133 11.53 -4.63 11.69
N THR A 134 10.64 -5.44 11.09
CA THR A 134 10.55 -6.88 11.37
C THR A 134 11.06 -7.76 10.22
N VAL A 135 11.22 -7.19 9.02
CA VAL A 135 11.82 -7.88 7.88
C VAL A 135 13.29 -8.22 8.16
N LYS A 136 13.69 -9.49 7.94
CA LYS A 136 15.00 -10.03 8.34
C LYS A 136 15.97 -10.26 7.18
N ALA A 137 15.48 -10.19 5.95
CA ALA A 137 16.23 -10.41 4.72
C ALA A 137 16.06 -9.18 3.81
N PRO A 138 16.78 -9.06 2.70
CA PRO A 138 16.53 -8.01 1.72
C PRO A 138 15.05 -7.91 1.30
N TRP A 139 14.37 -9.06 1.21
CA TRP A 139 12.91 -9.17 1.10
C TRP A 139 12.42 -10.51 1.68
N GLU A 140 11.15 -10.54 2.06
CA GLU A 140 10.46 -11.74 2.52
C GLU A 140 9.13 -11.90 1.78
N GLU A 141 8.79 -13.15 1.43
CA GLU A 141 7.52 -13.46 0.78
C GLU A 141 6.36 -13.29 1.76
N VAL A 142 5.26 -12.70 1.25
CA VAL A 142 4.05 -12.42 2.01
C VAL A 142 2.79 -12.76 1.20
N ALA A 143 1.69 -13.03 1.88
CA ALA A 143 0.38 -13.24 1.25
C ALA A 143 -0.34 -11.91 0.96
N PHE A 144 0.11 -10.82 1.55
CA PHE A 144 -0.52 -9.51 1.50
C PHE A 144 0.54 -8.41 1.63
N VAL A 145 0.44 -7.41 0.76
CA VAL A 145 1.22 -6.17 0.79
C VAL A 145 0.27 -5.01 1.02
N ASP A 146 0.56 -4.14 1.98
CA ASP A 146 -0.22 -2.96 2.32
C ASP A 146 0.01 -1.81 1.33
N ALA A 147 -1.04 -1.08 0.99
CA ALA A 147 -0.99 0.05 0.08
C ALA A 147 -0.22 1.27 0.62
N VAL A 148 0.31 1.22 1.84
CA VAL A 148 1.16 2.29 2.40
C VAL A 148 2.33 2.62 1.46
N CYS A 149 2.93 1.58 0.89
CA CYS A 149 3.85 1.66 -0.24
C CYS A 149 3.92 0.30 -0.92
N LEU A 150 3.54 0.23 -2.18
CA LEU A 150 3.66 -0.97 -3.01
C LEU A 150 4.02 -0.62 -4.44
N CYS A 151 4.78 -1.50 -5.09
CA CYS A 151 5.23 -1.38 -6.48
C CYS A 151 4.87 -2.65 -7.25
N ILE A 152 4.37 -2.49 -8.48
CA ILE A 152 3.91 -3.57 -9.36
C ILE A 152 4.35 -3.30 -10.80
N PRO A 153 4.79 -4.31 -11.58
CA PRO A 153 4.97 -4.14 -13.01
C PRO A 153 3.68 -3.70 -13.70
N ARG A 154 3.75 -2.65 -14.52
CA ARG A 154 2.59 -2.10 -15.24
C ARG A 154 1.84 -3.17 -16.01
N LYS A 155 2.54 -4.00 -16.79
CA LYS A 155 1.94 -5.08 -17.59
C LYS A 155 1.12 -6.05 -16.75
N LEU A 156 1.57 -6.33 -15.51
CA LEU A 156 0.81 -7.18 -14.59
C LEU A 156 -0.43 -6.44 -14.07
N LEU A 157 -0.29 -5.16 -13.69
CA LEU A 157 -1.43 -4.34 -13.26
C LEU A 157 -2.48 -4.21 -14.36
N ASP A 158 -2.06 -4.02 -15.61
CA ASP A 158 -2.94 -3.99 -16.79
C ASP A 158 -3.67 -5.34 -16.96
N SER A 159 -2.95 -6.46 -16.85
CA SER A 159 -3.54 -7.81 -17.00
C SER A 159 -4.55 -8.14 -15.89
N ILE A 160 -4.36 -7.59 -14.70
CA ILE A 160 -5.30 -7.67 -13.57
C ILE A 160 -6.53 -6.78 -13.80
N GLY A 161 -6.43 -5.78 -14.69
CA GLY A 161 -7.48 -4.79 -14.96
C GLY A 161 -7.40 -3.53 -14.10
N GLY A 162 -6.30 -3.33 -13.36
CA GLY A 162 -6.11 -2.23 -12.41
C GLY A 162 -6.65 -2.55 -11.03
N LEU A 163 -6.93 -1.50 -10.25
CA LEU A 163 -7.52 -1.62 -8.91
C LEU A 163 -9.03 -1.82 -9.02
N ASP A 164 -9.61 -2.75 -8.26
CA ASP A 164 -11.05 -3.04 -8.28
C ASP A 164 -11.89 -1.91 -7.65
N GLU A 165 -12.51 -1.09 -8.49
CA GLU A 165 -13.36 0.04 -8.08
C GLU A 165 -14.64 -0.40 -7.36
N GLY A 166 -15.00 -1.68 -7.44
CA GLY A 166 -16.14 -2.26 -6.73
C GLY A 166 -16.02 -2.26 -5.20
N TYR A 167 -14.82 -1.95 -4.65
CA TYR A 167 -14.65 -1.68 -3.22
C TYR A 167 -15.15 -0.29 -2.80
N GLY A 168 -15.40 0.60 -3.76
CA GLY A 168 -15.98 1.92 -3.54
C GLY A 168 -14.96 2.94 -3.06
N PHE A 169 -14.67 3.02 -1.76
CA PHE A 169 -13.85 4.10 -1.21
C PHE A 169 -12.35 3.87 -1.40
N TYR A 170 -11.65 3.21 -0.45
CA TYR A 170 -10.23 2.83 -0.59
C TYR A 170 -9.89 1.52 0.13
N HIS A 171 -10.79 1.00 0.96
CA HIS A 171 -10.53 -0.22 1.72
C HIS A 171 -10.48 -1.46 0.81
N GLY A 172 -9.59 -2.38 1.10
CA GLY A 172 -9.53 -3.71 0.50
C GLY A 172 -8.70 -3.83 -0.77
N ILE A 173 -8.31 -2.72 -1.42
CA ILE A 173 -7.55 -2.74 -2.68
C ILE A 173 -6.19 -3.45 -2.54
N ASP A 174 -5.55 -3.29 -1.40
CA ASP A 174 -4.27 -3.88 -1.06
C ASP A 174 -4.35 -5.40 -0.98
N ARG A 175 -5.37 -5.94 -0.29
CA ARG A 175 -5.64 -7.38 -0.23
C ARG A 175 -6.05 -7.94 -1.57
N ASP A 176 -6.93 -7.21 -2.28
CA ASP A 176 -7.41 -7.59 -3.60
C ASP A 176 -6.24 -7.72 -4.59
N LEU A 177 -5.44 -6.67 -4.71
CA LEU A 177 -4.28 -6.65 -5.59
C LEU A 177 -3.29 -7.76 -5.25
N SER A 178 -3.02 -7.98 -3.96
CA SER A 178 -2.10 -9.03 -3.51
C SER A 178 -2.56 -10.43 -3.93
N LEU A 179 -3.83 -10.78 -3.70
CA LEU A 179 -4.32 -12.09 -4.10
C LEU A 179 -4.53 -12.20 -5.62
N ALA A 180 -4.86 -11.12 -6.32
CA ALA A 180 -4.89 -11.10 -7.78
C ALA A 180 -3.51 -11.37 -8.38
N VAL A 181 -2.44 -10.80 -7.81
CA VAL A 181 -1.05 -11.10 -8.20
C VAL A 181 -0.73 -12.59 -7.98
N ILE A 182 -1.14 -13.16 -6.83
CA ILE A 182 -0.95 -14.59 -6.53
C ILE A 182 -1.76 -15.47 -7.50
N ASP A 183 -2.96 -15.07 -7.89
CA ASP A 183 -3.77 -15.79 -8.89
C ASP A 183 -3.13 -15.80 -10.28
N HIS A 184 -2.31 -14.76 -10.59
CA HIS A 184 -1.49 -14.71 -11.80
C HIS A 184 -0.17 -15.50 -11.68
N GLY A 185 -0.02 -16.35 -10.65
CA GLY A 185 1.18 -17.17 -10.42
C GLY A 185 2.39 -16.38 -9.99
N ARG A 186 2.20 -15.17 -9.46
CA ARG A 186 3.29 -14.29 -9.01
C ARG A 186 3.34 -14.22 -7.49
N ARG A 187 4.52 -13.84 -6.95
CA ARG A 187 4.75 -13.68 -5.53
C ARG A 187 4.63 -12.22 -5.09
N CYS A 188 4.19 -12.03 -3.85
CA CYS A 188 4.19 -10.74 -3.16
C CYS A 188 5.34 -10.70 -2.16
N LEU A 189 6.08 -9.60 -2.12
CA LEU A 189 7.29 -9.44 -1.32
C LEU A 189 7.20 -8.20 -0.42
N VAL A 190 7.70 -8.29 0.82
CA VAL A 190 8.02 -7.12 1.65
C VAL A 190 9.51 -6.92 1.65
N VAL A 191 9.93 -5.70 1.34
CA VAL A 191 11.35 -5.31 1.13
C VAL A 191 11.87 -4.57 2.36
N HIS A 192 13.14 -4.79 2.69
CA HIS A 192 13.83 -4.04 3.72
C HIS A 192 14.25 -2.66 3.21
N ALA A 193 13.37 -1.68 3.37
CA ALA A 193 13.63 -0.26 3.12
C ALA A 193 12.94 0.55 4.23
N PRO A 194 13.67 0.98 5.28
CA PRO A 194 13.10 1.65 6.43
C PRO A 194 12.35 2.92 6.07
N PHE A 195 11.20 3.12 6.70
CA PHE A 195 10.32 4.25 6.47
C PHE A 195 9.52 4.62 7.73
N TRP A 196 9.03 5.86 7.79
CA TRP A 196 8.03 6.28 8.76
C TRP A 196 6.65 6.31 8.13
N HIS A 197 5.63 5.89 8.88
CA HIS A 197 4.23 6.03 8.49
C HIS A 197 3.46 6.64 9.65
N HIS A 198 2.95 7.84 9.43
CA HIS A 198 2.22 8.58 10.48
C HIS A 198 0.77 8.12 10.65
N GLY A 199 0.34 7.18 9.87
CA GLY A 199 -0.79 6.26 9.87
C GLY A 199 -2.16 6.79 10.29
N GLY A 200 -3.12 6.72 9.37
CA GLY A 200 -4.54 6.86 9.68
C GLY A 200 -5.01 8.25 10.16
N ARG A 201 -4.10 9.22 10.30
CA ARG A 201 -4.45 10.54 10.84
C ARG A 201 -5.44 11.30 9.97
N THR A 202 -5.35 11.18 8.65
CA THR A 202 -6.35 11.78 7.74
C THR A 202 -7.70 11.08 7.88
N ARG A 203 -7.69 9.73 7.98
CA ARG A 203 -8.92 8.92 8.11
C ARG A 203 -9.60 9.11 9.46
N THR A 204 -8.84 9.07 10.55
CA THR A 204 -9.38 9.13 11.92
C THR A 204 -9.58 10.56 12.41
N ARG A 205 -9.12 11.55 11.63
CA ARG A 205 -9.31 12.96 11.96
C ARG A 205 -10.81 13.29 12.00
N GLY A 206 -11.26 13.68 13.16
CA GLY A 206 -12.67 14.02 13.38
C GLY A 206 -13.51 12.89 13.98
N PHE A 207 -12.98 11.65 14.18
CA PHE A 207 -13.75 10.60 14.87
C PHE A 207 -14.09 10.98 16.31
N ASP A 208 -13.21 11.73 16.98
CA ASP A 208 -13.47 12.26 18.31
C ASP A 208 -14.53 13.36 18.33
N VAL A 209 -14.71 14.05 17.18
CA VAL A 209 -15.70 15.12 17.01
C VAL A 209 -17.03 14.59 16.49
N ASP A 210 -16.98 13.60 15.59
CA ASP A 210 -18.16 12.96 15.00
C ASP A 210 -18.02 11.43 14.98
N PRO A 211 -18.59 10.73 15.98
CA PRO A 211 -18.62 9.27 16.03
C PRO A 211 -19.35 8.61 14.84
N GLY A 212 -20.15 9.37 14.09
CA GLY A 212 -20.80 8.89 12.87
C GLY A 212 -19.80 8.57 11.76
N LEU A 213 -18.71 9.34 11.68
CA LEU A 213 -17.62 9.10 10.73
C LEU A 213 -16.92 7.77 11.00
N GLU A 214 -16.67 7.44 12.27
CA GLU A 214 -16.09 6.15 12.66
C GLU A 214 -17.01 4.98 12.30
N ARG A 215 -18.30 5.09 12.57
CA ARG A 215 -19.28 4.05 12.20
C ARG A 215 -19.33 3.84 10.69
N THR A 216 -19.31 4.92 9.91
CA THR A 216 -19.30 4.88 8.45
C THR A 216 -18.02 4.20 7.93
N ASP A 217 -16.85 4.57 8.46
CA ASP A 217 -15.56 3.95 8.08
C ASP A 217 -15.54 2.46 8.43
N ARG A 218 -16.05 2.10 9.61
CA ARG A 218 -16.16 0.69 10.04
C ARG A 218 -17.04 -0.11 9.09
N GLY A 219 -18.22 0.42 8.73
CA GLY A 219 -19.13 -0.21 7.76
C GLY A 219 -18.47 -0.41 6.39
N ARG A 220 -17.76 0.59 5.88
CA ARG A 220 -17.00 0.48 4.63
C ARG A 220 -15.91 -0.60 4.69
N ARG A 221 -15.18 -0.70 5.80
CA ARG A 221 -14.16 -1.76 6.01
C ARG A 221 -14.77 -3.16 6.06
N ASP A 222 -15.88 -3.32 6.75
CA ASP A 222 -16.57 -4.61 6.86
C ASP A 222 -17.14 -5.04 5.51
N ALA A 223 -17.73 -4.12 4.74
CA ALA A 223 -18.20 -4.38 3.39
C ALA A 223 -17.05 -4.76 2.44
N ALA A 224 -15.93 -4.04 2.51
CA ALA A 224 -14.74 -4.36 1.73
C ALA A 224 -14.18 -5.74 2.08
N LEU A 225 -14.13 -6.10 3.36
CA LEU A 225 -13.66 -7.41 3.81
C LEU A 225 -14.60 -8.54 3.35
N ALA A 226 -15.92 -8.32 3.39
CA ALA A 226 -16.91 -9.28 2.90
C ALA A 226 -16.76 -9.49 1.38
N ARG A 227 -16.63 -8.40 0.58
CA ARG A 227 -16.36 -8.47 -0.86
C ARG A 227 -15.07 -9.26 -1.14
N PHE A 228 -13.98 -8.91 -0.46
CA PHE A 228 -12.68 -9.57 -0.62
C PHE A 228 -12.77 -11.07 -0.32
N SER A 229 -13.31 -11.45 0.83
CA SER A 229 -13.43 -12.87 1.21
C SER A 229 -14.36 -13.66 0.30
N GLY A 230 -15.37 -13.03 -0.27
CA GLY A 230 -16.24 -13.63 -1.30
C GLY A 230 -15.50 -13.86 -2.62
N LYS A 231 -14.81 -12.83 -3.13
CA LYS A 231 -14.06 -12.86 -4.40
C LYS A 231 -12.93 -13.90 -4.37
N PHE A 232 -12.17 -13.96 -3.27
CA PHE A 232 -11.00 -14.83 -3.13
C PHE A 232 -11.25 -16.06 -2.25
N ARG A 233 -12.49 -16.56 -2.20
CA ARG A 233 -12.83 -17.77 -1.42
C ARG A 233 -11.96 -18.97 -1.79
N HIS A 234 -11.59 -19.09 -3.06
CA HIS A 234 -10.75 -20.18 -3.60
C HIS A 234 -9.29 -20.11 -3.13
N ARG A 235 -8.81 -18.94 -2.66
CA ARG A 235 -7.45 -18.71 -2.17
C ARG A 235 -7.35 -18.59 -0.64
N LEU A 236 -8.45 -18.36 0.02
CA LEU A 236 -8.46 -18.20 1.48
C LEU A 236 -8.75 -19.52 2.20
N PRO A 237 -8.08 -19.81 3.32
CA PRO A 237 -6.99 -19.03 3.93
C PRO A 237 -5.71 -19.10 3.10
N CYS A 238 -4.96 -17.99 3.02
CA CYS A 238 -3.68 -17.93 2.32
C CYS A 238 -2.53 -17.93 3.34
N ASP A 239 -1.52 -18.78 3.14
CA ASP A 239 -0.37 -18.93 4.03
C ASP A 239 0.89 -19.28 3.23
N VAL A 240 1.77 -18.28 3.05
CA VAL A 240 3.02 -18.41 2.28
C VAL A 240 4.22 -18.79 3.14
N ARG A 241 4.04 -19.07 4.43
CA ARG A 241 5.12 -19.45 5.33
C ARG A 241 5.73 -20.80 4.97
N GLY A 242 7.05 -20.87 5.02
CA GLY A 242 7.77 -22.13 4.88
C GLY A 242 7.53 -23.09 6.06
N PRO A 243 7.89 -24.39 5.92
CA PRO A 243 7.68 -25.40 6.97
C PRO A 243 8.31 -25.02 8.31
N ARG A 244 9.53 -24.47 8.31
CA ARG A 244 10.25 -24.04 9.54
C ARG A 244 9.51 -22.92 10.27
N GLU A 245 8.96 -21.96 9.55
CA GLU A 245 8.20 -20.84 10.13
C GLU A 245 6.88 -21.33 10.74
N ARG A 246 6.21 -22.29 10.09
CA ARG A 246 4.97 -22.91 10.60
C ARG A 246 5.22 -23.65 11.91
N VAL A 247 6.32 -24.42 11.99
CA VAL A 247 6.71 -25.14 13.23
C VAL A 247 7.07 -24.14 14.33
N ALA A 248 7.87 -23.12 14.03
CA ALA A 248 8.23 -22.09 15.01
C ALA A 248 6.99 -21.34 15.55
N ASP A 249 6.04 -21.02 14.69
CA ASP A 249 4.79 -20.37 15.10
C ASP A 249 3.90 -21.27 15.94
N TRP A 250 3.83 -22.56 15.60
CA TRP A 250 3.10 -23.56 16.38
C TRP A 250 3.70 -23.74 17.79
N LEU A 251 5.03 -23.78 17.92
CA LEU A 251 5.72 -23.84 19.21
C LEU A 251 5.44 -22.60 20.06
N ARG A 252 5.58 -21.39 19.49
CA ARG A 252 5.29 -20.12 20.19
C ARG A 252 3.85 -19.99 20.65
N ALA A 253 2.90 -20.56 19.92
CA ALA A 253 1.49 -20.53 20.31
C ALA A 253 1.16 -21.43 21.54
N ARG A 254 2.09 -22.28 21.95
CA ARG A 254 1.95 -23.26 23.07
C ARG A 254 2.86 -22.99 24.26
N LEU A 255 3.82 -22.08 24.11
CA LEU A 255 4.60 -21.59 25.25
C LEU A 255 3.76 -20.56 26.00
N PRO A 256 3.65 -20.64 27.33
CA PRO A 256 2.89 -19.72 28.16
C PRO A 256 3.42 -18.29 28.09
#